data_f103dd7c7b037834f84afdef3def87b7
#
_entry.id   f103dd7c7b037834f84afdef3def87b7
#
_cell.length_a   1.000
_cell.length_b   1.000
_cell.length_c   1.000
_cell.angle_alpha   90.00
_cell.angle_beta   90.00
_cell.angle_gamma   90.00
#
_symmetry.space_group_name_H-M   'P 1'
#
loop_
_entity.id
_entity.type
_entity.pdbx_description
1 polymer ?
#
loop_
_entity_poly.entity_id
_entity_poly.type
_entity_poly.pdbx_seq_one_letter_code
_entity_poly.pdbx_strand_id
1 'polypeptide(L)'
;DLASFLAPLRAAPPRPGSLPVVLAGVPPIKSGLFAELERLGVRVAYDEMPYEFTMARARSMPLETMYAEYIYPYDIERRVARLREAARSRAARGVIHYVQSFCYRQIQDRLLREGLGLPVLTLECDRPGPLDAGAMTRLEAFVESLRR
;
A
#
# COMPACT_ATOMS: atom_id res chain seq x y z
N ASP A 1 1.30 27.44 -7.99
CA ASP A 1 0.50 26.49 -8.76
C ASP A 1 0.92 25.03 -8.46
N LEU A 2 0.16 24.05 -8.95
CA LEU A 2 0.43 22.63 -8.71
C LEU A 2 1.79 22.18 -9.30
N ALA A 3 2.18 22.72 -10.44
CA ALA A 3 3.44 22.35 -11.09
C ALA A 3 4.64 22.81 -10.24
N SER A 4 4.61 24.03 -9.72
CA SER A 4 5.63 24.56 -8.82
C SER A 4 5.73 23.77 -7.51
N PHE A 5 4.57 23.33 -6.97
CA PHE A 5 4.54 22.49 -5.79
C PHE A 5 5.12 21.08 -6.04
N LEU A 6 4.83 20.49 -7.19
CA LEU A 6 5.30 19.15 -7.54
C LEU A 6 6.76 19.09 -8.01
N ALA A 7 7.32 20.17 -8.52
CA ALA A 7 8.67 20.18 -9.05
C ALA A 7 9.74 19.69 -8.06
N PRO A 8 9.81 20.20 -6.81
CA PRO A 8 10.80 19.72 -5.84
C PRO A 8 10.54 18.28 -5.42
N LEU A 9 9.28 17.82 -5.37
CA LEU A 9 8.94 16.44 -5.04
C LEU A 9 9.40 15.46 -6.13
N ARG A 10 9.29 15.86 -7.39
CA ARG A 10 9.76 15.06 -8.53
C ARG A 10 11.28 15.02 -8.64
N ALA A 11 11.94 16.09 -8.21
CA ALA A 11 13.39 16.20 -8.21
C ALA A 11 14.04 15.56 -6.98
N ALA A 12 13.26 15.25 -5.94
CA ALA A 12 13.79 14.63 -4.73
C ALA A 12 14.35 13.24 -5.05
N PRO A 13 15.61 12.96 -4.73
CA PRO A 13 16.18 11.63 -4.94
C PRO A 13 15.46 10.60 -4.06
N PRO A 14 15.34 9.34 -4.53
CA PRO A 14 14.89 8.26 -3.66
C PRO A 14 15.77 8.17 -2.42
N ARG A 15 15.20 7.97 -1.25
CA ARG A 15 15.99 7.77 -0.02
C ARG A 15 16.87 6.52 -0.20
N PRO A 16 18.21 6.64 -0.16
CA PRO A 16 19.11 5.52 -0.37
C PRO A 16 18.88 4.44 0.69
N GLY A 17 18.91 3.17 0.28
CA GLY A 17 18.88 2.02 1.20
C GLY A 17 17.52 1.72 1.83
N SER A 18 16.44 2.40 1.45
CA SER A 18 15.11 2.09 1.97
C SER A 18 14.48 0.90 1.23
N LEU A 19 13.90 -0.03 2.00
CA LEU A 19 13.17 -1.18 1.50
C LEU A 19 11.78 -0.75 0.99
N PRO A 20 11.49 -0.83 -0.32
CA PRO A 20 10.20 -0.40 -0.84
C PRO A 20 9.13 -1.46 -0.60
N VAL A 21 7.97 -1.04 -0.11
CA VAL A 21 6.77 -1.87 0.06
C VAL A 21 5.54 -1.20 -0.53
N VAL A 22 4.52 -2.00 -0.79
CA VAL A 22 3.16 -1.53 -1.08
C VAL A 22 2.36 -1.52 0.21
N LEU A 23 1.62 -0.46 0.46
CA LEU A 23 0.58 -0.40 1.49
C LEU A 23 -0.77 -0.55 0.79
N ALA A 24 -1.51 -1.59 1.15
CA ALA A 24 -2.81 -1.92 0.57
C ALA A 24 -3.87 -2.06 1.66
N GLY A 25 -5.13 -1.94 1.30
CA GLY A 25 -6.25 -2.18 2.21
C GLY A 25 -7.03 -0.92 2.54
N VAL A 26 -7.17 -0.60 3.83
CA VAL A 26 -7.88 0.59 4.31
C VAL A 26 -6.90 1.63 4.83
N PRO A 27 -7.29 2.90 4.95
CA PRO A 27 -6.42 3.93 5.51
C PRO A 27 -5.99 3.55 6.93
N PRO A 28 -4.70 3.61 7.25
CA PRO A 28 -4.24 3.30 8.60
C PRO A 28 -4.82 4.24 9.65
N ILE A 29 -5.42 3.67 10.69
CA ILE A 29 -5.90 4.41 11.87
C ILE A 29 -4.91 4.37 13.04
N LYS A 30 -3.83 3.58 12.91
CA LYS A 30 -2.75 3.53 13.89
C LYS A 30 -1.81 4.71 13.69
N SER A 31 -1.72 5.57 14.71
CA SER A 31 -0.75 6.66 14.73
C SER A 31 0.66 6.09 14.76
N GLY A 32 1.56 6.75 14.05
CA GLY A 32 2.98 6.35 14.04
C GLY A 32 3.34 5.21 13.09
N LEU A 33 2.40 4.57 12.37
CA LEU A 33 2.74 3.49 11.44
C LEU A 33 3.83 3.90 10.44
N PHE A 34 3.69 5.06 9.82
CA PHE A 34 4.67 5.53 8.83
C PHE A 34 6.02 5.87 9.47
N ALA A 35 6.02 6.43 10.69
CA ALA A 35 7.25 6.70 11.43
C ALA A 35 7.98 5.40 11.81
N GLU A 36 7.25 4.36 12.19
CA GLU A 36 7.82 3.05 12.47
C GLU A 36 8.37 2.36 11.22
N LEU A 37 7.66 2.44 10.10
CA LEU A 37 8.18 1.96 8.83
C LEU A 37 9.49 2.66 8.46
N GLU A 38 9.55 3.98 8.62
CA GLU A 38 10.76 4.76 8.38
C GLU A 38 11.90 4.36 9.33
N ARG A 39 11.62 4.18 10.62
CA ARG A 39 12.59 3.67 11.61
C ARG A 39 13.15 2.31 11.21
N LEU A 40 12.33 1.45 10.65
CA LEU A 40 12.72 0.14 10.12
C LEU A 40 13.39 0.21 8.74
N GLY A 41 13.63 1.40 8.20
CA GLY A 41 14.22 1.56 6.88
C GLY A 41 13.31 1.14 5.73
N VAL A 42 12.00 1.16 5.95
CA VAL A 42 10.97 0.81 4.97
C VAL A 42 10.37 2.07 4.36
N ARG A 43 10.17 2.05 3.06
CA ARG A 43 9.49 3.11 2.33
C ARG A 43 8.20 2.58 1.70
N VAL A 44 7.08 3.24 1.97
CA VAL A 44 5.84 3.00 1.24
C VAL A 44 5.99 3.58 -0.16
N ALA A 45 6.22 2.70 -1.13
CA ALA A 45 6.43 3.07 -2.53
C ALA A 45 5.12 3.23 -3.31
N TYR A 46 4.06 2.62 -2.80
CA TYR A 46 2.70 2.76 -3.31
C TYR A 46 1.73 2.62 -2.15
N ASP A 47 0.84 3.59 -2.01
CA ASP A 47 -0.30 3.55 -1.08
C ASP A 47 -1.58 3.41 -1.93
N GLU A 48 -2.25 2.26 -1.80
CA GLU A 48 -3.41 1.91 -2.62
C GLU A 48 -4.55 2.93 -2.46
N MET A 49 -4.85 3.29 -1.21
CA MET A 49 -6.03 4.09 -0.91
C MET A 49 -6.01 5.49 -1.54
N PRO A 50 -5.02 6.34 -1.27
CA PRO A 50 -4.97 7.67 -1.88
C PRO A 50 -4.91 7.59 -3.40
N TYR A 51 -4.19 6.62 -3.94
CA TYR A 51 -4.01 6.50 -5.38
C TYR A 51 -5.30 6.11 -6.10
N GLU A 52 -6.05 5.13 -5.58
CA GLU A 52 -7.31 4.69 -6.18
C GLU A 52 -8.42 5.70 -5.97
N PHE A 53 -8.52 6.34 -4.80
CA PHE A 53 -9.54 7.36 -4.53
C PHE A 53 -9.36 8.63 -5.36
N THR A 54 -8.14 9.00 -5.68
CA THR A 54 -7.89 10.16 -6.56
C THR A 54 -8.11 9.86 -8.03
N MET A 55 -8.38 8.59 -8.37
CA MET A 55 -8.51 8.14 -9.76
C MET A 55 -7.36 8.67 -10.64
N ALA A 56 -6.14 8.61 -10.12
CA ALA A 56 -4.97 9.28 -10.71
C ALA A 56 -4.70 8.88 -12.17
N ARG A 57 -5.18 7.69 -12.58
CA ARG A 57 -5.06 7.19 -13.95
C ARG A 57 -6.13 7.71 -14.90
N ALA A 58 -7.24 8.20 -14.36
CA ALA A 58 -8.42 8.53 -15.13
C ALA A 58 -8.45 9.99 -15.66
N ARG A 59 -7.40 10.77 -15.40
CA ARG A 59 -7.37 12.23 -15.67
C ARG A 59 -7.72 12.64 -17.10
N SER A 60 -7.51 11.77 -18.08
CA SER A 60 -7.76 12.04 -19.51
C SER A 60 -8.71 11.02 -20.14
N MET A 61 -9.41 10.22 -19.34
CA MET A 61 -10.33 9.22 -19.83
C MET A 61 -11.75 9.78 -19.93
N PRO A 62 -12.57 9.33 -20.90
CA PRO A 62 -14.02 9.55 -20.88
C PRO A 62 -14.63 9.02 -19.59
N LEU A 63 -15.71 9.63 -19.12
CA LEU A 63 -16.34 9.30 -17.84
C LEU A 63 -16.71 7.81 -17.73
N GLU A 64 -17.27 7.26 -18.80
CA GLU A 64 -17.67 5.84 -18.88
C GLU A 64 -16.47 4.92 -18.71
N THR A 65 -15.36 5.24 -19.39
CA THR A 65 -14.11 4.48 -19.27
C THR A 65 -13.53 4.59 -17.87
N MET A 66 -13.58 5.78 -17.28
CA MET A 66 -13.13 6.00 -15.92
C MET A 66 -13.86 5.11 -14.92
N TYR A 67 -15.19 5.04 -15.01
CA TYR A 67 -16.00 4.17 -14.16
C TYR A 67 -15.77 2.68 -14.43
N ALA A 68 -15.61 2.28 -15.70
CA ALA A 68 -15.29 0.90 -16.05
C ALA A 68 -13.92 0.46 -15.55
N GLU A 69 -12.96 1.37 -15.45
CA GLU A 69 -11.62 1.14 -14.92
C GLU A 69 -11.52 1.25 -13.39
N TYR A 70 -12.56 1.77 -12.73
CA TYR A 70 -12.59 1.92 -11.28
C TYR A 70 -12.83 0.59 -10.60
N ILE A 71 -11.78 0.01 -10.04
CA ILE A 71 -11.80 -1.32 -9.41
C ILE A 71 -12.15 -1.30 -7.93
N TYR A 72 -12.10 -0.15 -7.33
CA TYR A 72 -12.42 0.01 -5.93
C TYR A 72 -13.95 0.21 -5.78
N PRO A 73 -14.62 -0.56 -4.93
CA PRO A 73 -14.06 -1.49 -3.93
C PRO A 73 -14.16 -2.99 -4.30
N TYR A 74 -14.70 -3.41 -5.44
CA TYR A 74 -15.29 -4.75 -5.61
C TYR A 74 -14.49 -5.72 -6.48
N ASP A 75 -13.77 -5.24 -7.47
CA ASP A 75 -13.06 -6.11 -8.43
C ASP A 75 -11.70 -6.57 -7.87
N ILE A 76 -11.67 -7.80 -7.33
CA ILE A 76 -10.46 -8.36 -6.74
C ILE A 76 -9.42 -8.76 -7.80
N GLU A 77 -9.83 -9.24 -8.96
CA GLU A 77 -8.88 -9.68 -9.99
C GLU A 77 -8.09 -8.50 -10.55
N ARG A 78 -8.78 -7.42 -10.90
CA ARG A 78 -8.15 -6.17 -11.32
C ARG A 78 -7.32 -5.55 -10.20
N ARG A 79 -7.81 -5.62 -8.95
CA ARG A 79 -7.05 -5.13 -7.79
C ARG A 79 -5.72 -5.85 -7.66
N VAL A 80 -5.71 -7.18 -7.72
CA VAL A 80 -4.48 -7.98 -7.68
C VAL A 80 -3.55 -7.62 -8.84
N ALA A 81 -4.09 -7.52 -10.07
CA ALA A 81 -3.29 -7.16 -11.24
C ALA A 81 -2.62 -5.78 -11.07
N ARG A 82 -3.35 -4.79 -10.57
CA ARG A 82 -2.84 -3.45 -10.33
C ARG A 82 -1.81 -3.36 -9.21
N LEU A 83 -2.07 -4.02 -8.10
CA LEU A 83 -1.11 -4.08 -7.00
C LEU A 83 0.19 -4.77 -7.44
N ARG A 84 0.10 -5.82 -8.26
CA ARG A 84 1.25 -6.50 -8.85
C ARG A 84 2.04 -5.56 -9.78
N GLU A 85 1.37 -4.82 -10.63
CA GLU A 85 1.99 -3.83 -11.50
C GLU A 85 2.65 -2.70 -10.70
N ALA A 86 1.92 -2.16 -9.71
CA ALA A 86 2.45 -1.13 -8.82
C ALA A 86 3.68 -1.60 -8.05
N ALA A 87 3.68 -2.83 -7.56
CA ALA A 87 4.81 -3.43 -6.88
C ALA A 87 6.01 -3.59 -7.82
N ARG A 88 5.77 -4.11 -9.02
CA ARG A 88 6.82 -4.31 -10.03
C ARG A 88 7.46 -2.99 -10.48
N SER A 89 6.63 -2.01 -10.87
CA SER A 89 7.12 -0.71 -11.37
C SER A 89 7.88 0.10 -10.32
N ARG A 90 7.70 -0.20 -9.04
CA ARG A 90 8.36 0.48 -7.90
C ARG A 90 9.39 -0.39 -7.20
N ALA A 91 9.70 -1.56 -7.76
CA ALA A 91 10.61 -2.55 -7.19
C ALA A 91 10.25 -2.91 -5.72
N ALA A 92 8.97 -2.96 -5.38
CA ALA A 92 8.52 -3.31 -4.04
C ALA A 92 8.87 -4.77 -3.72
N ARG A 93 9.35 -5.00 -2.50
CA ARG A 93 9.79 -6.30 -2.03
C ARG A 93 8.70 -7.06 -1.25
N GLY A 94 7.64 -6.36 -0.86
CA GLY A 94 6.52 -6.96 -0.13
C GLY A 94 5.32 -6.03 -0.06
N VAL A 95 4.23 -6.55 0.49
CA VAL A 95 2.96 -5.84 0.64
C VAL A 95 2.54 -5.87 2.10
N ILE A 96 2.17 -4.72 2.65
CA ILE A 96 1.49 -4.60 3.93
C ILE A 96 0.00 -4.41 3.62
N HIS A 97 -0.80 -5.41 3.94
CA HIS A 97 -2.24 -5.38 3.80
C HIS A 97 -2.86 -4.93 5.13
N TYR A 98 -3.18 -3.64 5.23
CA TYR A 98 -3.76 -3.05 6.43
C TYR A 98 -5.27 -3.18 6.40
N VAL A 99 -5.84 -3.86 7.40
CA VAL A 99 -7.27 -4.19 7.47
C VAL A 99 -7.86 -3.94 8.85
N GLN A 100 -9.17 -3.90 8.91
CA GLN A 100 -9.94 -3.90 10.16
C GLN A 100 -10.80 -5.16 10.22
N SER A 101 -11.11 -5.65 11.41
CA SER A 101 -12.06 -6.75 11.62
C SER A 101 -13.38 -6.43 10.92
N PHE A 102 -14.00 -7.46 10.37
CA PHE A 102 -15.26 -7.35 9.61
C PHE A 102 -15.19 -6.47 8.34
N CYS A 103 -14.01 -5.99 7.98
CA CYS A 103 -13.84 -5.32 6.70
C CYS A 103 -13.84 -6.35 5.57
N TYR A 104 -14.63 -6.12 4.51
CA TYR A 104 -14.61 -7.00 3.33
C TYR A 104 -13.23 -7.12 2.68
N ARG A 105 -12.33 -6.16 2.89
CA ARG A 105 -10.93 -6.23 2.45
C ARG A 105 -10.18 -7.39 3.10
N GLN A 106 -10.52 -7.74 4.34
CA GLN A 106 -9.93 -8.89 5.02
C GLN A 106 -10.28 -10.21 4.31
N ILE A 107 -11.50 -10.33 3.77
CA ILE A 107 -11.91 -11.50 3.00
C ILE A 107 -11.02 -11.70 1.76
N GLN A 108 -10.55 -10.62 1.17
CA GLN A 108 -9.68 -10.63 0.00
C GLN A 108 -8.22 -11.01 0.32
N ASP A 109 -7.82 -11.09 1.60
CA ASP A 109 -6.41 -11.32 2.00
C ASP A 109 -5.81 -12.57 1.38
N ARG A 110 -6.57 -13.66 1.35
CA ARG A 110 -6.13 -14.92 0.73
C ARG A 110 -5.83 -14.74 -0.76
N LEU A 111 -6.74 -14.10 -1.50
CA LEU A 111 -6.59 -13.88 -2.92
C LEU A 111 -5.40 -12.95 -3.25
N LEU A 112 -5.16 -11.96 -2.38
CA LEU A 112 -3.97 -11.11 -2.48
C LEU A 112 -2.69 -11.92 -2.29
N ARG A 113 -2.62 -12.77 -1.27
CA ARG A 113 -1.44 -13.63 -1.01
C ARG A 113 -1.15 -14.58 -2.16
N GLU A 114 -2.17 -15.23 -2.68
CA GLU A 114 -2.04 -16.17 -3.81
C GLU A 114 -1.70 -15.43 -5.11
N GLY A 115 -2.27 -14.25 -5.30
CA GLY A 115 -2.20 -13.52 -6.57
C GLY A 115 -1.00 -12.60 -6.74
N LEU A 116 -0.40 -12.07 -5.68
CA LEU A 116 0.64 -11.04 -5.81
C LEU A 116 2.03 -11.60 -6.13
N GLY A 117 2.32 -12.82 -5.73
CA GLY A 117 3.64 -13.41 -5.90
C GLY A 117 4.74 -12.72 -5.08
N LEU A 118 4.35 -12.02 -4.03
CA LEU A 118 5.22 -11.31 -3.08
C LEU A 118 4.81 -11.65 -1.66
N PRO A 119 5.74 -11.55 -0.68
CA PRO A 119 5.37 -11.65 0.72
C PRO A 119 4.31 -10.62 1.12
N VAL A 120 3.28 -11.05 1.85
CA VAL A 120 2.19 -10.19 2.32
C VAL A 120 2.10 -10.28 3.83
N LEU A 121 2.23 -9.14 4.51
CA LEU A 121 1.90 -9.00 5.92
C LEU A 121 0.49 -8.42 6.05
N THR A 122 -0.43 -9.14 6.69
CA THR A 122 -1.73 -8.59 7.06
C THR A 122 -1.64 -7.99 8.45
N LEU A 123 -1.89 -6.69 8.56
CA LEU A 123 -2.01 -5.97 9.83
C LEU A 123 -3.48 -5.66 10.09
N GLU A 124 -4.07 -6.39 11.03
CA GLU A 124 -5.43 -6.13 11.50
C GLU A 124 -5.38 -5.17 12.69
N CYS A 125 -6.01 -4.00 12.54
CA CYS A 125 -5.97 -2.93 13.53
C CYS A 125 -7.33 -2.26 13.65
N ASP A 126 -8.06 -2.54 14.73
CA ASP A 126 -9.46 -2.10 14.91
C ASP A 126 -9.62 -0.82 15.71
N ARG A 127 -8.61 -0.43 16.44
CA ARG A 127 -8.67 0.74 17.34
C ARG A 127 -7.64 1.78 16.96
N PRO A 128 -8.01 3.08 16.96
CA PRO A 128 -7.02 4.13 16.77
C PRO A 128 -6.00 4.14 17.93
N GLY A 129 -4.90 4.82 17.73
CA GLY A 129 -3.81 4.91 18.71
C GLY A 129 -2.49 4.36 18.18
N PRO A 130 -1.46 4.22 19.03
CA PRO A 130 -0.17 3.68 18.62
C PRO A 130 -0.26 2.21 18.22
N LEU A 131 0.72 1.74 17.48
CA LEU A 131 0.89 0.31 17.21
C LEU A 131 1.11 -0.42 18.54
N ASP A 132 0.39 -1.52 18.73
CA ASP A 132 0.61 -2.40 19.87
C ASP A 132 1.85 -3.30 19.66
N ALA A 133 2.31 -3.93 20.73
CA ALA A 133 3.51 -4.75 20.71
C ALA A 133 3.40 -5.93 19.70
N GLY A 134 2.22 -6.52 19.57
CA GLY A 134 1.99 -7.62 18.62
C GLY A 134 2.10 -7.16 17.17
N ALA A 135 1.51 -6.01 16.82
CA ALA A 135 1.63 -5.43 15.49
C ALA A 135 3.09 -5.02 15.19
N MET A 136 3.79 -4.47 16.17
CA MET A 136 5.21 -4.12 16.05
C MET A 136 6.07 -5.35 15.78
N THR A 137 5.96 -6.40 16.58
CA THR A 137 6.73 -7.64 16.40
C THR A 137 6.50 -8.26 15.02
N ARG A 138 5.24 -8.28 14.55
CA ARG A 138 4.89 -8.80 13.22
C ARG A 138 5.49 -7.95 12.11
N LEU A 139 5.48 -6.64 12.26
CA LEU A 139 6.05 -5.70 11.30
C LEU A 139 7.58 -5.88 11.21
N GLU A 140 8.26 -5.96 12.34
CA GLU A 140 9.71 -6.17 12.43
C GLU A 140 10.12 -7.51 11.79
N ALA A 141 9.45 -8.60 12.14
CA ALA A 141 9.70 -9.91 11.57
C ALA A 141 9.48 -9.94 10.05
N PHE A 142 8.42 -9.26 9.58
CA PHE A 142 8.16 -9.14 8.15
C PHE A 142 9.28 -8.39 7.42
N VAL A 143 9.69 -7.23 7.94
CA VAL A 143 10.78 -6.43 7.36
C VAL A 143 12.08 -7.22 7.33
N GLU A 144 12.40 -7.96 8.41
CA GLU A 144 13.56 -8.83 8.44
C GLU A 144 13.51 -9.92 7.35
N SER A 145 12.34 -10.53 7.15
CA SER A 145 12.15 -11.54 6.11
C SER A 145 12.38 -11.00 4.68
N LEU A 146 12.05 -9.74 4.44
CA LEU A 146 12.25 -9.09 3.13
C LEU A 146 13.72 -8.73 2.83
N ARG A 147 14.58 -8.73 3.84
CA ARG A 147 16.01 -8.40 3.69
C ARG A 147 16.89 -9.61 3.36
N ARG A 148 16.34 -10.79 3.53
CA ARG A 148 16.98 -12.06 3.17
C ARG A 148 16.88 -12.32 1.66
#